data_bc7f841fd3b666998ce9e1ca73618b9f
#
_entry.id   bc7f841fd3b666998ce9e1ca73618b9f
#
_cell.length_a   1.000
_cell.length_b   1.000
_cell.length_c   1.000
_cell.angle_alpha   90.00
_cell.angle_beta   90.00
_cell.angle_gamma   90.00
#
_symmetry.space_group_name_H-M   'P 1'
#
loop_
_entity.id
_entity.type
_entity.pdbx_description
1 polymer ?
#
loop_
_entity_poly.entity_id
_entity_poly.type
_entity_poly.pdbx_seq_one_letter_code
_entity_poly.pdbx_strand_id
1 'polypeptide(L)'
;IWIAARRPDADEEADKVQETLDRLVMRNLSWWERWLGGVKRATAGATLAGIVLWLLTLPLVMARFHILSPVALVLNMLLWPFMSLSVLSGFGVLVFGPICWPLGCAFGWVCDVSFAILEWSVGMAQRAPGSHFWLPGPPDWWLWGFYGGLGLLLAFPRLRLKRRWCATGLAGWIAVGLAPVLWPHDHGRLDCTFLDMGHGCAVLVELPSGRRVLYDAGQLGASESGVRTISECLWERNIARLDAVVFSHPDTDHYNALPGLLDKFWVGRVIVSPVMFAKDNRALHVLRDALEEHGIPLCKAHAGDRFFEENDCAIEVLHPPSQPVEGHENASSLVLAVDYRDQRILLPGDLESPGLEILLAGKSQPCAVLMAPHHGSRKSNSPALATWCSPKNVVFSGDGRWSLPEIETPYREAGGQVYHTHVGGAIHVQIDVQGVRICPFAGAPRSQSGSTGRDAS
;
A
#
# COMPACT_ATOMS: atom_id res chain seq x y z
N ILE A 1 -45.41 35.03 -23.00
CA ILE A 1 -44.33 35.18 -24.00
C ILE A 1 -43.75 36.58 -23.85
N TRP A 2 -42.76 36.78 -22.94
CA TRP A 2 -41.87 37.94 -22.92
C TRP A 2 -40.45 37.44 -22.79
N ILE A 3 -39.82 37.20 -23.93
CA ILE A 3 -38.37 37.08 -24.06
C ILE A 3 -37.82 38.51 -23.99
N ALA A 4 -37.32 38.90 -22.80
CA ALA A 4 -36.52 40.12 -22.68
C ALA A 4 -35.21 39.85 -23.44
N ALA A 5 -35.14 40.32 -24.65
CA ALA A 5 -33.91 40.46 -25.44
C ALA A 5 -32.99 41.41 -24.64
N ARG A 6 -31.99 40.90 -23.96
CA ARG A 6 -30.86 41.69 -23.42
C ARG A 6 -30.20 42.35 -24.64
N ARG A 7 -30.21 43.69 -24.66
CA ARG A 7 -29.55 44.47 -25.70
C ARG A 7 -28.05 44.28 -25.56
N PRO A 8 -27.35 43.76 -26.57
CA PRO A 8 -25.89 43.58 -26.54
C PRO A 8 -25.13 44.92 -26.31
N ASP A 9 -25.69 46.01 -26.76
CA ASP A 9 -25.10 47.34 -26.69
C ASP A 9 -24.98 47.91 -25.27
N ALA A 10 -25.89 47.57 -24.37
CA ALA A 10 -25.85 48.08 -22.99
C ALA A 10 -24.74 47.41 -22.14
N ASP A 11 -24.43 46.14 -22.39
CA ASP A 11 -23.35 45.40 -21.68
C ASP A 11 -21.97 45.89 -22.21
N GLU A 12 -21.84 46.21 -23.51
CA GLU A 12 -20.62 46.75 -24.11
C GLU A 12 -20.33 48.21 -23.70
N GLU A 13 -21.38 49.01 -23.52
CA GLU A 13 -21.26 50.39 -23.04
C GLU A 13 -20.90 50.43 -21.55
N ALA A 14 -21.47 49.52 -20.74
CA ALA A 14 -21.12 49.34 -19.33
C ALA A 14 -19.65 48.90 -19.17
N ASP A 15 -19.17 47.98 -19.99
CA ASP A 15 -17.77 47.53 -19.98
C ASP A 15 -16.80 48.68 -20.35
N LYS A 16 -17.13 49.50 -21.33
CA LYS A 16 -16.33 50.68 -21.71
C LYS A 16 -16.29 51.75 -20.62
N VAL A 17 -17.39 51.98 -19.93
CA VAL A 17 -17.45 52.90 -18.79
C VAL A 17 -16.61 52.35 -17.63
N GLN A 18 -16.73 51.06 -17.33
CA GLN A 18 -15.95 50.42 -16.29
C GLN A 18 -14.43 50.47 -16.59
N GLU A 19 -14.03 50.18 -17.82
CA GLU A 19 -12.63 50.29 -18.25
C GLU A 19 -12.09 51.71 -18.13
N THR A 20 -12.92 52.73 -18.44
CA THR A 20 -12.54 54.12 -18.32
C THR A 20 -12.40 54.57 -16.87
N LEU A 21 -13.32 54.11 -15.98
CA LEU A 21 -13.24 54.34 -14.54
C LEU A 21 -11.99 53.67 -13.95
N ASP A 22 -11.69 52.44 -14.32
CA ASP A 22 -10.51 51.74 -13.87
C ASP A 22 -9.22 52.43 -14.30
N ARG A 23 -9.15 52.96 -15.52
CA ARG A 23 -8.02 53.77 -15.98
C ARG A 23 -7.86 55.07 -15.18
N LEU A 24 -8.96 55.76 -14.85
CA LEU A 24 -8.94 56.98 -14.03
C LEU A 24 -8.50 56.70 -12.58
N VAL A 25 -9.01 55.63 -12.00
CA VAL A 25 -8.61 55.16 -10.65
C VAL A 25 -7.11 54.83 -10.65
N MET A 26 -6.64 54.04 -11.61
CA MET A 26 -5.23 53.66 -11.73
C MET A 26 -4.30 54.89 -11.94
N ARG A 27 -4.77 55.98 -12.57
CA ARG A 27 -3.99 57.17 -12.78
C ARG A 27 -3.80 57.99 -11.51
N ASN A 28 -4.77 57.91 -10.58
CA ASN A 28 -4.75 58.67 -9.31
C ASN A 28 -4.08 57.89 -8.17
N LEU A 29 -3.80 56.62 -8.34
CA LEU A 29 -3.08 55.81 -7.34
C LEU A 29 -1.59 56.22 -7.28
N SER A 30 -1.04 56.26 -6.08
CA SER A 30 0.40 56.44 -5.85
C SER A 30 1.17 55.23 -6.42
N TRP A 31 2.49 55.38 -6.66
CA TRP A 31 3.30 54.29 -7.22
C TRP A 31 3.28 53.02 -6.34
N TRP A 32 3.26 53.16 -5.00
CA TRP A 32 3.22 52.04 -4.06
C TRP A 32 1.85 51.34 -4.04
N GLU A 33 0.73 52.06 -4.21
CA GLU A 33 -0.61 51.46 -4.34
C GLU A 33 -0.74 50.67 -5.64
N ARG A 34 -0.18 51.18 -6.75
CA ARG A 34 -0.08 50.45 -8.02
C ARG A 34 0.77 49.16 -7.86
N TRP A 35 1.90 49.28 -7.19
CA TRP A 35 2.78 48.15 -6.89
C TRP A 35 2.07 47.13 -6.02
N LEU A 36 1.45 47.50 -4.90
CA LEU A 36 0.65 46.63 -4.05
C LEU A 36 -0.51 45.98 -4.81
N GLY A 37 -1.23 46.72 -5.63
CA GLY A 37 -2.29 46.18 -6.49
C GLY A 37 -1.76 45.19 -7.53
N GLY A 38 -0.56 45.41 -8.06
CA GLY A 38 0.16 44.47 -8.92
C GLY A 38 0.54 43.17 -8.19
N VAL A 39 1.13 43.32 -7.03
CA VAL A 39 1.51 42.15 -6.17
C VAL A 39 0.27 41.35 -5.79
N LYS A 40 -0.80 41.97 -5.33
CA LYS A 40 -2.06 41.29 -4.98
C LYS A 40 -2.64 40.49 -6.15
N ARG A 41 -2.64 41.05 -7.35
CA ARG A 41 -3.13 40.38 -8.57
C ARG A 41 -2.22 39.22 -8.97
N ALA A 42 -0.91 39.41 -8.91
CA ALA A 42 0.08 38.38 -9.22
C ALA A 42 0.00 37.23 -8.23
N THR A 43 -0.09 37.52 -6.93
CA THR A 43 -0.25 36.47 -5.91
C THR A 43 -1.58 35.75 -6.04
N ALA A 44 -2.70 36.44 -6.24
CA ALA A 44 -3.99 35.82 -6.47
C ALA A 44 -3.99 34.93 -7.73
N GLY A 45 -3.37 35.36 -8.80
CA GLY A 45 -3.20 34.58 -10.04
C GLY A 45 -2.33 33.34 -9.82
N ALA A 46 -1.20 33.49 -9.14
CA ALA A 46 -0.32 32.38 -8.81
C ALA A 46 -1.00 31.35 -7.88
N THR A 47 -1.76 31.85 -6.90
CA THR A 47 -2.57 31.00 -6.00
C THR A 47 -3.58 30.17 -6.78
N LEU A 48 -4.35 30.82 -7.64
CA LEU A 48 -5.37 30.13 -8.45
C LEU A 48 -4.70 29.10 -9.38
N ALA A 49 -3.62 29.46 -10.04
CA ALA A 49 -2.86 28.55 -10.89
C ALA A 49 -2.31 27.36 -10.09
N GLY A 50 -1.78 27.60 -8.88
CA GLY A 50 -1.31 26.56 -7.96
C GLY A 50 -2.41 25.59 -7.53
N ILE A 51 -3.60 26.11 -7.18
CA ILE A 51 -4.77 25.30 -6.84
C ILE A 51 -5.21 24.44 -8.04
N VAL A 52 -5.32 25.05 -9.22
CA VAL A 52 -5.72 24.31 -10.43
C VAL A 52 -4.70 23.22 -10.76
N LEU A 53 -3.41 23.53 -10.72
CA LEU A 53 -2.35 22.55 -10.97
C LEU A 53 -2.39 21.41 -9.94
N TRP A 54 -2.53 21.76 -8.65
CA TRP A 54 -2.65 20.76 -7.58
C TRP A 54 -3.85 19.83 -7.79
N LEU A 55 -5.03 20.38 -8.10
CA LEU A 55 -6.23 19.59 -8.39
C LEU A 55 -6.08 18.69 -9.62
N LEU A 56 -5.39 19.18 -10.64
CA LEU A 56 -5.14 18.41 -11.87
C LEU A 56 -4.12 17.28 -11.66
N THR A 57 -3.11 17.50 -10.84
CA THR A 57 -2.07 16.49 -10.58
C THR A 57 -2.46 15.52 -9.48
N LEU A 58 -3.36 15.92 -8.58
CA LEU A 58 -3.75 15.11 -7.40
C LEU A 58 -4.16 13.66 -7.73
N PRO A 59 -5.00 13.38 -8.75
CA PRO A 59 -5.38 12.01 -9.07
C PRO A 59 -4.17 11.14 -9.47
N LEU A 60 -3.20 11.70 -10.22
CA LEU A 60 -1.97 11.00 -10.61
C LEU A 60 -1.06 10.75 -9.40
N VAL A 61 -0.94 11.75 -8.52
CA VAL A 61 -0.16 11.62 -7.28
C VAL A 61 -0.77 10.55 -6.39
N MET A 62 -2.09 10.55 -6.20
CA MET A 62 -2.78 9.51 -5.44
C MET A 62 -2.62 8.13 -6.05
N ALA A 63 -2.74 7.99 -7.36
CA ALA A 63 -2.59 6.70 -8.05
C ALA A 63 -1.16 6.16 -8.01
N ARG A 64 -0.14 7.03 -7.99
CA ARG A 64 1.26 6.60 -8.04
C ARG A 64 1.93 6.53 -6.68
N PHE A 65 1.58 7.44 -5.77
CA PHE A 65 2.22 7.58 -4.46
C PHE A 65 1.29 7.25 -3.30
N HIS A 66 0.00 7.03 -3.56
CA HIS A 66 -1.00 6.70 -2.54
C HIS A 66 -1.10 7.72 -1.41
N ILE A 67 -0.81 8.99 -1.73
CA ILE A 67 -0.76 10.09 -0.76
C ILE A 67 -1.68 11.24 -1.18
N LEU A 68 -2.46 11.73 -0.24
CA LEU A 68 -3.20 12.98 -0.32
C LEU A 68 -2.58 13.96 0.67
N SER A 69 -1.93 15.01 0.20
CA SER A 69 -1.30 16.03 1.04
C SER A 69 -1.98 17.39 0.87
N PRO A 70 -2.89 17.78 1.78
CA PRO A 70 -3.49 19.11 1.76
C PRO A 70 -2.47 20.22 2.03
N VAL A 71 -1.47 19.96 2.86
CA VAL A 71 -0.42 20.93 3.18
C VAL A 71 0.44 21.27 1.97
N ALA A 72 0.58 20.36 1.00
CA ALA A 72 1.32 20.59 -0.24
C ALA A 72 0.76 21.79 -1.03
N LEU A 73 -0.56 22.03 -0.96
CA LEU A 73 -1.17 23.18 -1.59
C LEU A 73 -0.61 24.50 -1.02
N VAL A 74 -0.48 24.59 0.29
CA VAL A 74 0.06 25.78 0.98
C VAL A 74 1.56 25.89 0.75
N LEU A 75 2.28 24.77 0.89
CA LEU A 75 3.73 24.73 0.68
C LEU A 75 4.13 25.12 -0.73
N ASN A 76 3.45 24.64 -1.75
CA ASN A 76 3.75 25.00 -3.14
C ASN A 76 3.70 26.50 -3.37
N MET A 77 2.79 27.22 -2.70
CA MET A 77 2.71 28.68 -2.79
C MET A 77 3.85 29.37 -2.04
N LEU A 78 4.16 28.90 -0.83
CA LEU A 78 5.19 29.51 0.03
C LEU A 78 6.60 29.22 -0.48
N LEU A 79 6.83 28.03 -1.02
CA LEU A 79 8.16 27.56 -1.40
C LEU A 79 8.54 27.88 -2.84
N TRP A 80 7.57 28.30 -3.70
CA TRP A 80 7.86 28.64 -5.09
C TRP A 80 9.01 29.64 -5.27
N PRO A 81 9.15 30.75 -4.50
CA PRO A 81 10.28 31.64 -4.65
C PRO A 81 11.64 30.99 -4.34
N PHE A 82 11.70 30.17 -3.29
CA PHE A 82 12.93 29.47 -2.88
C PHE A 82 13.32 28.38 -3.86
N MET A 83 12.33 27.65 -4.44
CA MET A 83 12.57 26.69 -5.52
C MET A 83 13.15 27.40 -6.76
N SER A 84 12.56 28.52 -7.15
CA SER A 84 13.05 29.30 -8.29
C SER A 84 14.47 29.84 -8.03
N LEU A 85 14.72 30.33 -6.82
CA LEU A 85 16.02 30.87 -6.41
C LEU A 85 17.09 29.77 -6.38
N SER A 86 16.78 28.56 -5.88
CA SER A 86 17.73 27.44 -5.86
C SER A 86 18.11 26.99 -7.28
N VAL A 87 17.13 26.92 -8.19
CA VAL A 87 17.39 26.55 -9.60
C VAL A 87 18.25 27.61 -10.28
N LEU A 88 17.87 28.89 -10.17
CA LEU A 88 18.61 29.99 -10.80
C LEU A 88 20.05 30.12 -10.24
N SER A 89 20.21 30.01 -8.92
CA SER A 89 21.52 30.05 -8.31
C SER A 89 22.36 28.81 -8.64
N GLY A 90 21.77 27.63 -8.73
CA GLY A 90 22.42 26.41 -9.22
C GLY A 90 22.98 26.59 -10.64
N PHE A 91 22.20 27.14 -11.55
CA PHE A 91 22.71 27.52 -12.88
C PHE A 91 23.81 28.58 -12.79
N GLY A 92 23.68 29.55 -11.88
CA GLY A 92 24.72 30.54 -11.62
C GLY A 92 26.05 29.91 -11.20
N VAL A 93 26.02 28.87 -10.34
CA VAL A 93 27.22 28.10 -9.96
C VAL A 93 27.86 27.44 -11.18
N LEU A 94 27.06 26.79 -12.02
CA LEU A 94 27.56 26.07 -13.20
C LEU A 94 28.21 27.02 -14.22
N VAL A 95 27.64 28.21 -14.43
CA VAL A 95 28.12 29.18 -15.41
C VAL A 95 29.30 29.97 -14.89
N PHE A 96 29.20 30.52 -13.67
CA PHE A 96 30.17 31.45 -13.13
C PHE A 96 31.25 30.79 -12.28
N GLY A 97 31.02 29.60 -11.71
CA GLY A 97 31.99 28.88 -10.90
C GLY A 97 33.37 28.68 -11.59
N PRO A 98 33.40 28.21 -12.86
CA PRO A 98 34.65 28.05 -13.59
C PRO A 98 35.32 29.37 -13.99
N ILE A 99 34.57 30.48 -14.09
CA ILE A 99 35.06 31.77 -14.60
C ILE A 99 35.52 32.66 -13.44
N CYS A 100 34.75 32.72 -12.36
CA CYS A 100 34.94 33.63 -11.22
C CYS A 100 34.56 32.91 -9.91
N TRP A 101 35.55 32.31 -9.26
CA TRP A 101 35.37 31.55 -8.03
C TRP A 101 34.53 32.27 -6.94
N PRO A 102 34.78 33.56 -6.59
CA PRO A 102 33.99 34.24 -5.58
C PRO A 102 32.51 34.36 -5.95
N LEU A 103 32.21 34.57 -7.22
CA LEU A 103 30.84 34.66 -7.72
C LEU A 103 30.17 33.28 -7.70
N GLY A 104 30.90 32.22 -8.08
CA GLY A 104 30.45 30.84 -7.95
C GLY A 104 30.11 30.48 -6.50
N CYS A 105 30.94 30.87 -5.53
CA CYS A 105 30.68 30.67 -4.11
C CYS A 105 29.43 31.45 -3.62
N ALA A 106 29.23 32.67 -4.08
CA ALA A 106 28.05 33.46 -3.74
C ALA A 106 26.75 32.79 -4.22
N PHE A 107 26.73 32.32 -5.47
CA PHE A 107 25.61 31.55 -6.01
C PHE A 107 25.42 30.22 -5.26
N GLY A 108 26.51 29.53 -4.92
CA GLY A 108 26.47 28.31 -4.13
C GLY A 108 25.84 28.52 -2.74
N TRP A 109 26.23 29.60 -2.06
CA TRP A 109 25.63 29.93 -0.77
C TRP A 109 24.11 30.22 -0.87
N VAL A 110 23.68 30.98 -1.89
CA VAL A 110 22.25 31.25 -2.13
C VAL A 110 21.49 29.95 -2.42
N CYS A 111 22.07 29.06 -3.19
CA CYS A 111 21.51 27.74 -3.51
C CYS A 111 21.34 26.91 -2.23
N ASP A 112 22.39 26.81 -1.41
CA ASP A 112 22.41 26.02 -0.18
C ASP A 112 21.40 26.54 0.85
N VAL A 113 21.34 27.86 1.09
CA VAL A 113 20.35 28.48 1.95
C VAL A 113 18.93 28.22 1.45
N SER A 114 18.71 28.31 0.13
CA SER A 114 17.39 28.03 -0.45
C SER A 114 16.98 26.58 -0.22
N PHE A 115 17.87 25.60 -0.40
CA PHE A 115 17.61 24.18 -0.10
C PHE A 115 17.37 23.95 1.39
N ALA A 116 18.14 24.55 2.27
CA ALA A 116 17.94 24.45 3.72
C ALA A 116 16.54 24.94 4.15
N ILE A 117 16.06 26.04 3.57
CA ILE A 117 14.70 26.56 3.81
C ILE A 117 13.64 25.57 3.29
N LEU A 118 13.83 25.01 2.09
CA LEU A 118 12.92 24.01 1.52
C LEU A 118 12.85 22.77 2.41
N GLU A 119 13.99 22.20 2.78
CA GLU A 119 14.09 21.00 3.63
C GLU A 119 13.45 21.22 5.00
N TRP A 120 13.82 22.32 5.66
CA TRP A 120 13.24 22.68 6.95
C TRP A 120 11.71 22.84 6.87
N SER A 121 11.21 23.53 5.84
CA SER A 121 9.78 23.78 5.68
C SER A 121 9.00 22.50 5.43
N VAL A 122 9.53 21.59 4.60
CA VAL A 122 8.93 20.27 4.34
C VAL A 122 8.95 19.43 5.61
N GLY A 123 10.09 19.39 6.33
CA GLY A 123 10.20 18.64 7.59
C GLY A 123 9.24 19.14 8.67
N MET A 124 9.01 20.46 8.77
CA MET A 124 8.01 21.02 9.68
C MET A 124 6.59 20.68 9.26
N ALA A 125 6.31 20.72 7.95
CA ALA A 125 4.98 20.41 7.43
C ALA A 125 4.62 18.92 7.62
N GLN A 126 5.58 18.01 7.46
CA GLN A 126 5.37 16.58 7.69
C GLN A 126 4.93 16.26 9.13
N ARG A 127 5.38 17.05 10.11
CA ARG A 127 5.02 16.89 11.52
C ARG A 127 3.66 17.49 11.88
N ALA A 128 3.06 18.27 10.99
CA ALA A 128 1.78 18.89 11.25
C ALA A 128 0.64 17.85 11.19
N PRO A 129 -0.27 17.82 12.18
CA PRO A 129 -1.42 16.93 12.13
C PRO A 129 -2.25 17.14 10.87
N GLY A 130 -2.59 16.06 10.16
CA GLY A 130 -3.36 16.14 8.92
C GLY A 130 -2.59 16.69 7.72
N SER A 131 -1.26 16.73 7.77
CA SER A 131 -0.40 17.16 6.65
C SER A 131 -0.55 16.28 5.43
N HIS A 132 -0.76 14.98 5.65
CA HIS A 132 -0.95 13.99 4.60
C HIS A 132 -1.82 12.83 5.09
N PHE A 133 -2.43 12.15 4.14
CA PHE A 133 -3.22 10.94 4.36
C PHE A 133 -2.79 9.89 3.35
N TRP A 134 -2.59 8.67 3.82
CA TRP A 134 -2.35 7.52 2.97
C TRP A 134 -3.69 6.93 2.54
N LEU A 135 -3.90 6.81 1.22
CA LEU A 135 -5.16 6.32 0.65
C LEU A 135 -4.87 5.46 -0.57
N PRO A 136 -5.66 4.42 -0.83
CA PRO A 136 -5.64 3.76 -2.12
C PRO A 136 -5.87 4.78 -3.23
N GLY A 137 -5.11 4.66 -4.31
CA GLY A 137 -5.28 5.52 -5.48
C GLY A 137 -6.56 5.20 -6.23
N PRO A 138 -7.08 6.15 -7.04
CA PRO A 138 -8.17 5.84 -7.94
C PRO A 138 -7.72 4.79 -8.99
N PRO A 139 -8.61 3.87 -9.41
CA PRO A 139 -8.27 2.86 -10.40
C PRO A 139 -8.01 3.49 -11.79
N ASP A 140 -7.27 2.78 -12.64
CA ASP A 140 -6.83 3.29 -13.95
C ASP A 140 -8.00 3.75 -14.84
N TRP A 141 -9.12 3.01 -14.87
CA TRP A 141 -10.29 3.41 -15.65
C TRP A 141 -10.85 4.76 -15.21
N TRP A 142 -10.76 5.07 -13.91
CA TRP A 142 -11.19 6.35 -13.35
C TRP A 142 -10.26 7.49 -13.82
N LEU A 143 -8.94 7.25 -13.82
CA LEU A 143 -7.95 8.22 -14.33
C LEU A 143 -8.19 8.52 -15.82
N TRP A 144 -8.35 7.48 -16.64
CA TRP A 144 -8.63 7.64 -18.06
C TRP A 144 -9.93 8.42 -18.30
N GLY A 145 -10.98 8.15 -17.52
CA GLY A 145 -12.24 8.88 -17.59
C GLY A 145 -12.09 10.34 -17.17
N PHE A 146 -11.34 10.62 -16.09
CA PHE A 146 -11.09 11.99 -15.61
C PHE A 146 -10.32 12.83 -16.63
N TYR A 147 -9.16 12.34 -17.07
CA TYR A 147 -8.34 13.10 -18.03
C TYR A 147 -8.92 13.10 -19.45
N GLY A 148 -9.60 12.05 -19.87
CA GLY A 148 -10.33 11.99 -21.13
C GLY A 148 -11.48 13.00 -21.16
N GLY A 149 -12.28 13.04 -20.08
CA GLY A 149 -13.36 14.04 -19.94
C GLY A 149 -12.84 15.47 -19.93
N LEU A 150 -11.74 15.72 -19.21
CA LEU A 150 -11.06 17.03 -19.22
C LEU A 150 -10.57 17.41 -20.61
N GLY A 151 -9.93 16.48 -21.32
CA GLY A 151 -9.46 16.66 -22.69
C GLY A 151 -10.60 17.00 -23.67
N LEU A 152 -11.75 16.31 -23.54
CA LEU A 152 -12.94 16.60 -24.34
C LEU A 152 -13.49 18.00 -24.06
N LEU A 153 -13.56 18.43 -22.79
CA LEU A 153 -14.02 19.76 -22.43
C LEU A 153 -13.10 20.86 -22.99
N LEU A 154 -11.79 20.62 -23.02
CA LEU A 154 -10.81 21.55 -23.58
C LEU A 154 -10.84 21.56 -25.11
N ALA A 155 -11.02 20.41 -25.77
CA ALA A 155 -11.07 20.29 -27.23
C ALA A 155 -12.36 20.87 -27.84
N PHE A 156 -13.46 20.83 -27.07
CA PHE A 156 -14.78 21.31 -27.55
C PHE A 156 -15.32 22.45 -26.65
N PRO A 157 -14.74 23.67 -26.72
CA PRO A 157 -15.17 24.82 -25.90
C PRO A 157 -16.61 25.25 -26.15
N ARG A 158 -17.22 24.78 -27.25
CA ARG A 158 -18.64 25.01 -27.56
C ARG A 158 -19.59 24.24 -26.65
N LEU A 159 -19.14 23.16 -26.01
CA LEU A 159 -19.85 22.46 -24.94
C LEU A 159 -19.85 23.30 -23.65
N ARG A 160 -20.51 24.45 -23.69
CA ARG A 160 -20.63 25.38 -22.55
C ARG A 160 -21.57 24.79 -21.48
N LEU A 161 -21.08 23.77 -20.74
CA LEU A 161 -21.81 23.28 -19.60
C LEU A 161 -21.88 24.36 -18.51
N LYS A 162 -23.06 24.52 -17.91
CA LYS A 162 -23.22 25.47 -16.78
C LYS A 162 -22.30 24.98 -15.64
N ARG A 163 -21.61 25.91 -14.96
CA ARG A 163 -20.67 25.59 -13.86
C ARG A 163 -21.22 24.58 -12.83
N ARG A 164 -22.53 24.68 -12.51
CA ARG A 164 -23.20 23.74 -11.61
C ARG A 164 -23.15 22.29 -12.11
N TRP A 165 -23.33 22.04 -13.41
CA TRP A 165 -23.29 20.70 -14.00
C TRP A 165 -21.87 20.15 -14.05
N CYS A 166 -20.86 21.00 -14.26
CA CYS A 166 -19.46 20.59 -14.13
C CYS A 166 -19.13 20.20 -12.68
N ALA A 167 -19.57 20.99 -11.71
CA ALA A 167 -19.33 20.72 -10.29
C ALA A 167 -20.02 19.46 -9.81
N THR A 168 -21.30 19.25 -10.18
CA THR A 168 -22.03 18.02 -9.80
C THR A 168 -21.47 16.77 -10.50
N GLY A 169 -21.08 16.90 -11.78
CA GLY A 169 -20.44 15.82 -12.52
C GLY A 169 -19.09 15.43 -11.91
N LEU A 170 -18.26 16.40 -11.54
CA LEU A 170 -17.00 16.17 -10.86
C LEU A 170 -17.20 15.54 -9.48
N ALA A 171 -18.13 16.05 -8.68
CA ALA A 171 -18.44 15.48 -7.36
C ALA A 171 -18.94 14.04 -7.49
N GLY A 172 -19.82 13.74 -8.46
CA GLY A 172 -20.26 12.37 -8.75
C GLY A 172 -19.11 11.47 -9.18
N TRP A 173 -18.20 11.98 -10.04
CA TRP A 173 -17.03 11.22 -10.50
C TRP A 173 -16.07 10.89 -9.34
N ILE A 174 -15.84 11.84 -8.43
CA ILE A 174 -15.05 11.62 -7.20
C ILE A 174 -15.73 10.58 -6.31
N ALA A 175 -17.04 10.68 -6.09
CA ALA A 175 -17.80 9.73 -5.28
C ALA A 175 -17.71 8.30 -5.84
N VAL A 176 -17.79 8.13 -7.17
CA VAL A 176 -17.61 6.83 -7.84
C VAL A 176 -16.19 6.28 -7.65
N GLY A 177 -15.16 7.13 -7.70
CA GLY A 177 -13.77 6.73 -7.44
C GLY A 177 -13.50 6.29 -6.01
N LEU A 178 -14.20 6.88 -5.04
CA LEU A 178 -14.06 6.56 -3.60
C LEU A 178 -14.93 5.38 -3.16
N ALA A 179 -15.96 5.02 -3.93
CA ALA A 179 -16.91 3.97 -3.56
C ALA A 179 -16.25 2.62 -3.24
N PRO A 180 -15.24 2.11 -3.98
CA PRO A 180 -14.58 0.85 -3.67
C PRO A 180 -13.83 0.84 -2.33
N VAL A 181 -13.34 2.00 -1.89
CA VAL A 181 -12.62 2.15 -0.61
C VAL A 181 -13.60 2.19 0.57
N LEU A 182 -14.74 2.87 0.38
CA LEU A 182 -15.74 3.10 1.43
C LEU A 182 -16.70 1.92 1.62
N TRP A 183 -16.86 1.09 0.60
CA TRP A 183 -17.80 -0.01 0.60
C TRP A 183 -17.07 -1.33 0.39
N PRO A 184 -16.66 -2.02 1.48
CA PRO A 184 -16.11 -3.36 1.39
C PRO A 184 -17.18 -4.27 0.79
N HIS A 185 -16.86 -4.89 -0.34
CA HIS A 185 -17.76 -5.82 -0.99
C HIS A 185 -17.63 -7.19 -0.32
N ASP A 186 -18.76 -7.78 0.02
CA ASP A 186 -18.85 -9.22 0.24
C ASP A 186 -18.62 -9.90 -1.11
N HIS A 187 -17.48 -10.57 -1.25
CA HIS A 187 -17.12 -11.22 -2.51
C HIS A 187 -17.65 -12.66 -2.60
N GLY A 188 -18.23 -13.21 -1.51
CA GLY A 188 -18.71 -14.59 -1.43
C GLY A 188 -17.63 -15.64 -1.71
N ARG A 189 -16.35 -15.27 -1.52
CA ARG A 189 -15.16 -16.08 -1.75
C ARG A 189 -14.07 -15.76 -0.74
N LEU A 190 -13.18 -16.72 -0.52
CA LEU A 190 -11.96 -16.53 0.26
C LEU A 190 -10.81 -16.28 -0.71
N ASP A 191 -10.10 -15.18 -0.53
CA ASP A 191 -8.87 -14.86 -1.25
C ASP A 191 -7.68 -14.90 -0.29
N CYS A 192 -6.61 -15.60 -0.66
CA CYS A 192 -5.38 -15.68 0.14
C CYS A 192 -4.19 -15.40 -0.77
N THR A 193 -3.38 -14.39 -0.42
CA THR A 193 -2.24 -13.97 -1.24
C THR A 193 -0.95 -14.11 -0.44
N PHE A 194 -0.09 -15.01 -0.88
CA PHE A 194 1.27 -15.18 -0.39
C PHE A 194 2.15 -14.17 -1.12
N LEU A 195 2.67 -13.17 -0.40
CA LEU A 195 3.49 -12.12 -0.98
C LEU A 195 4.92 -12.62 -1.20
N ASP A 196 5.58 -12.11 -2.24
CA ASP A 196 7.00 -12.36 -2.47
C ASP A 196 7.81 -11.38 -1.62
N MET A 197 8.12 -11.79 -0.40
CA MET A 197 8.89 -11.02 0.56
C MET A 197 10.40 -11.29 0.48
N GLY A 198 10.85 -12.14 -0.47
CA GLY A 198 12.20 -12.67 -0.43
C GLY A 198 12.41 -13.51 0.83
N HIS A 199 13.38 -13.18 1.70
CA HIS A 199 13.50 -13.81 3.00
C HIS A 199 12.62 -13.10 4.02
N GLY A 200 11.46 -13.68 4.29
CA GLY A 200 10.43 -13.15 5.17
C GLY A 200 9.05 -13.69 4.81
N CYS A 201 8.06 -13.27 5.58
CA CYS A 201 6.70 -13.75 5.41
C CYS A 201 5.67 -12.62 5.48
N ALA A 202 4.72 -12.66 4.54
CA ALA A 202 3.48 -11.90 4.62
C ALA A 202 2.41 -12.61 3.79
N VAL A 203 1.28 -12.92 4.41
CA VAL A 203 0.14 -13.56 3.75
C VAL A 203 -1.12 -12.75 4.03
N LEU A 204 -1.72 -12.19 2.99
CA LEU A 204 -2.98 -11.47 3.09
C LEU A 204 -4.14 -12.44 2.90
N VAL A 205 -5.05 -12.49 3.88
CA VAL A 205 -6.27 -13.29 3.85
C VAL A 205 -7.47 -12.34 3.82
N GLU A 206 -8.24 -12.39 2.75
CA GLU A 206 -9.48 -11.63 2.56
C GLU A 206 -10.67 -12.59 2.69
N LEU A 207 -11.41 -12.44 3.78
CA LEU A 207 -12.54 -13.31 4.10
C LEU A 207 -13.77 -12.97 3.26
N PRO A 208 -14.70 -13.92 3.04
CA PRO A 208 -15.93 -13.69 2.29
C PRO A 208 -16.76 -12.52 2.80
N SER A 209 -16.69 -12.25 4.11
CA SER A 209 -17.36 -11.11 4.76
C SER A 209 -16.73 -9.74 4.45
N GLY A 210 -15.64 -9.69 3.68
CA GLY A 210 -14.86 -8.48 3.41
C GLY A 210 -13.86 -8.12 4.51
N ARG A 211 -13.72 -8.92 5.57
CA ARG A 211 -12.68 -8.74 6.59
C ARG A 211 -11.31 -9.15 6.06
N ARG A 212 -10.27 -8.52 6.56
CA ARG A 212 -8.90 -8.64 6.06
C ARG A 212 -7.94 -8.92 7.20
N VAL A 213 -7.22 -10.01 7.06
CA VAL A 213 -6.22 -10.47 8.03
C VAL A 213 -4.87 -10.56 7.33
N LEU A 214 -3.85 -9.97 7.94
CA LEU A 214 -2.47 -10.12 7.49
C LEU A 214 -1.76 -11.10 8.45
N TYR A 215 -1.31 -12.23 7.93
CA TYR A 215 -0.52 -13.21 8.67
C TYR A 215 0.94 -12.96 8.35
N ASP A 216 1.69 -12.61 9.37
CA ASP A 216 3.05 -12.09 9.36
C ASP A 216 3.20 -10.81 8.51
N ALA A 217 4.21 -10.02 8.81
CA ALA A 217 4.52 -8.78 8.12
C ALA A 217 6.00 -8.44 8.30
N GLY A 218 6.87 -9.17 7.61
CA GLY A 218 8.29 -8.95 7.79
C GLY A 218 9.15 -9.35 6.61
N GLN A 219 10.36 -8.78 6.59
CA GLN A 219 11.40 -9.09 5.61
C GLN A 219 12.77 -8.94 6.27
N LEU A 220 13.63 -9.93 6.10
CA LEU A 220 14.98 -9.90 6.67
C LEU A 220 15.80 -8.76 6.06
N GLY A 221 16.40 -7.95 6.91
CA GLY A 221 17.39 -6.93 6.56
C GLY A 221 16.85 -5.57 6.14
N ALA A 222 15.63 -5.45 5.59
CA ALA A 222 15.09 -4.18 5.11
C ALA A 222 13.59 -4.04 5.38
N SER A 223 13.23 -3.58 6.58
CA SER A 223 11.83 -3.34 6.96
C SER A 223 11.09 -2.43 5.97
N GLU A 224 11.75 -1.39 5.44
CA GLU A 224 11.17 -0.47 4.47
C GLU A 224 10.75 -1.14 3.15
N SER A 225 11.52 -2.13 2.68
CA SER A 225 11.15 -2.93 1.51
C SER A 225 9.92 -3.77 1.78
N GLY A 226 9.84 -4.40 2.96
CA GLY A 226 8.67 -5.13 3.41
C GLY A 226 7.43 -4.25 3.51
N VAL A 227 7.55 -3.09 4.14
CA VAL A 227 6.48 -2.08 4.20
C VAL A 227 5.99 -1.71 2.81
N ARG A 228 6.89 -1.47 1.86
CA ARG A 228 6.54 -1.09 0.49
C ARG A 228 5.78 -2.22 -0.21
N THR A 229 6.32 -3.45 -0.21
CA THR A 229 5.70 -4.61 -0.87
C THR A 229 4.29 -4.89 -0.33
N ILE A 230 4.13 -4.87 0.99
CA ILE A 230 2.81 -5.08 1.62
C ILE A 230 1.87 -3.91 1.29
N SER A 231 2.35 -2.67 1.38
CA SER A 231 1.54 -1.48 1.09
C SER A 231 1.04 -1.47 -0.35
N GLU A 232 1.90 -1.76 -1.32
CA GLU A 232 1.53 -1.84 -2.74
C GLU A 232 0.42 -2.88 -2.97
N CYS A 233 0.57 -4.09 -2.40
CA CYS A 233 -0.46 -5.12 -2.49
C CYS A 233 -1.80 -4.68 -1.89
N LEU A 234 -1.77 -4.05 -0.70
CA LEU A 234 -2.99 -3.56 -0.04
C LEU A 234 -3.67 -2.45 -0.85
N TRP A 235 -2.90 -1.50 -1.38
CA TRP A 235 -3.44 -0.39 -2.17
C TRP A 235 -4.00 -0.85 -3.52
N GLU A 236 -3.35 -1.78 -4.22
CA GLU A 236 -3.88 -2.37 -5.46
C GLU A 236 -5.25 -3.03 -5.25
N ARG A 237 -5.48 -3.56 -4.05
CA ARG A 237 -6.75 -4.16 -3.64
C ARG A 237 -7.74 -3.18 -3.00
N ASN A 238 -7.43 -1.88 -3.01
CA ASN A 238 -8.21 -0.82 -2.36
C ASN A 238 -8.41 -1.06 -0.85
N ILE A 239 -7.40 -1.63 -0.19
CA ILE A 239 -7.40 -1.89 1.24
C ILE A 239 -6.75 -0.72 1.97
N ALA A 240 -7.48 -0.07 2.85
CA ALA A 240 -7.00 0.96 3.77
C ALA A 240 -7.03 0.48 5.24
N ARG A 241 -7.65 -0.69 5.50
CA ARG A 241 -7.85 -1.22 6.84
C ARG A 241 -7.60 -2.72 6.88
N LEU A 242 -6.88 -3.16 7.91
CA LEU A 242 -6.72 -4.55 8.32
C LEU A 242 -7.52 -4.79 9.60
N ASP A 243 -8.36 -5.81 9.64
CA ASP A 243 -9.15 -6.15 10.84
C ASP A 243 -8.28 -6.81 11.90
N ALA A 244 -7.27 -7.56 11.47
CA ALA A 244 -6.23 -8.09 12.35
C ALA A 244 -4.90 -8.27 11.61
N VAL A 245 -3.81 -8.17 12.37
CA VAL A 245 -2.50 -8.70 11.99
C VAL A 245 -2.16 -9.83 12.95
N VAL A 246 -1.68 -10.95 12.42
CA VAL A 246 -1.32 -12.13 13.22
C VAL A 246 0.17 -12.39 13.07
N PHE A 247 0.90 -12.48 14.18
CA PHE A 247 2.31 -12.86 14.15
C PHE A 247 2.50 -14.29 14.62
N SER A 248 3.15 -15.07 13.79
CA SER A 248 3.45 -16.46 14.07
C SER A 248 4.42 -16.61 15.25
N HIS A 249 5.53 -15.88 15.24
CA HIS A 249 6.59 -15.96 16.24
C HIS A 249 7.45 -14.68 16.25
N PRO A 250 8.39 -14.50 17.22
CA PRO A 250 9.11 -13.24 17.42
C PRO A 250 10.36 -13.05 16.55
N ASP A 251 10.50 -13.72 15.40
CA ASP A 251 11.62 -13.45 14.49
C ASP A 251 11.36 -12.21 13.63
N THR A 252 12.43 -11.43 13.41
CA THR A 252 12.34 -10.09 12.82
C THR A 252 11.75 -10.08 11.41
N ASP A 253 11.98 -11.10 10.63
CA ASP A 253 11.47 -11.27 9.27
C ASP A 253 9.98 -11.67 9.20
N HIS A 254 9.30 -11.72 10.36
CA HIS A 254 7.86 -11.96 10.47
C HIS A 254 7.08 -10.75 10.98
N TYR A 255 7.72 -9.73 11.60
CA TYR A 255 6.97 -8.59 12.17
C TYR A 255 7.54 -7.21 11.89
N ASN A 256 8.77 -7.09 11.38
CA ASN A 256 9.51 -5.82 11.35
C ASN A 256 8.91 -4.75 10.42
N ALA A 257 8.00 -5.12 9.52
CA ALA A 257 7.32 -4.16 8.67
C ALA A 257 6.09 -3.51 9.35
N LEU A 258 5.54 -4.11 10.45
CA LEU A 258 4.30 -3.57 11.03
C LEU A 258 4.43 -2.12 11.50
N PRO A 259 5.49 -1.67 12.20
CA PRO A 259 5.58 -0.28 12.63
C PRO A 259 5.37 0.71 11.47
N GLY A 260 6.02 0.48 10.32
CA GLY A 260 5.84 1.34 9.15
C GLY A 260 4.50 1.16 8.41
N LEU A 261 3.77 0.06 8.64
CA LEU A 261 2.42 -0.14 8.13
C LEU A 261 1.38 0.60 8.98
N LEU A 262 1.59 0.74 10.30
CA LEU A 262 0.69 1.47 11.20
C LEU A 262 0.58 2.95 10.84
N ASP A 263 1.62 3.54 10.27
CA ASP A 263 1.58 4.91 9.74
C ASP A 263 0.64 5.07 8.53
N LYS A 264 0.33 3.97 7.83
CA LYS A 264 -0.34 3.98 6.52
C LYS A 264 -1.71 3.32 6.52
N PHE A 265 -1.92 2.35 7.41
CA PHE A 265 -3.13 1.53 7.44
C PHE A 265 -3.71 1.49 8.84
N TRP A 266 -5.03 1.52 8.90
CA TRP A 266 -5.70 1.24 10.16
C TRP A 266 -5.64 -0.27 10.46
N VAL A 267 -5.24 -0.63 11.69
CA VAL A 267 -5.18 -2.01 12.18
C VAL A 267 -6.11 -2.15 13.37
N GLY A 268 -7.03 -3.10 13.31
CA GLY A 268 -8.04 -3.30 14.36
C GLY A 268 -7.46 -3.94 15.62
N ARG A 269 -6.60 -4.94 15.46
CA ARG A 269 -5.91 -5.65 16.56
C ARG A 269 -4.71 -6.41 16.04
N VAL A 270 -3.80 -6.75 16.95
CA VAL A 270 -2.68 -7.65 16.69
C VAL A 270 -2.84 -8.91 17.54
N ILE A 271 -2.74 -10.07 16.90
CA ILE A 271 -2.83 -11.39 17.52
C ILE A 271 -1.44 -12.02 17.47
N VAL A 272 -0.97 -12.54 18.57
CA VAL A 272 0.41 -13.03 18.70
C VAL A 272 0.49 -14.38 19.39
N SER A 273 1.55 -15.12 19.07
CA SER A 273 1.98 -16.26 19.89
C SER A 273 2.25 -15.81 21.33
N PRO A 274 1.94 -16.64 22.35
CA PRO A 274 2.18 -16.31 23.75
C PRO A 274 3.62 -15.91 24.07
N VAL A 275 4.58 -16.40 23.28
CA VAL A 275 6.02 -16.17 23.47
C VAL A 275 6.53 -14.89 22.81
N MET A 276 5.69 -14.17 22.04
CA MET A 276 6.09 -13.01 21.24
C MET A 276 6.93 -11.96 21.98
N PHE A 277 6.63 -11.72 23.25
CA PHE A 277 7.33 -10.77 24.09
C PHE A 277 7.97 -11.42 25.34
N ALA A 278 8.30 -12.72 25.27
CA ALA A 278 8.87 -13.46 26.40
C ALA A 278 10.33 -13.08 26.62
N LYS A 279 11.06 -12.74 25.57
CA LYS A 279 12.46 -12.31 25.66
C LYS A 279 12.57 -10.80 25.46
N ASP A 280 13.56 -10.23 26.14
CA ASP A 280 13.93 -8.83 25.97
C ASP A 280 14.73 -8.67 24.67
N ASN A 281 14.12 -8.01 23.66
CA ASN A 281 14.71 -7.77 22.36
C ASN A 281 14.40 -6.34 21.90
N ARG A 282 15.43 -5.59 21.53
CA ARG A 282 15.29 -4.19 21.10
C ARG A 282 14.32 -4.01 19.93
N ALA A 283 14.30 -4.93 18.97
CA ALA A 283 13.39 -4.86 17.83
C ALA A 283 11.92 -5.05 18.26
N LEU A 284 11.67 -5.90 19.27
CA LEU A 284 10.34 -6.10 19.85
C LEU A 284 9.88 -4.88 20.68
N HIS A 285 10.81 -4.10 21.26
CA HIS A 285 10.46 -2.84 21.90
C HIS A 285 9.92 -1.85 20.87
N VAL A 286 10.58 -1.70 19.71
CA VAL A 286 10.09 -0.83 18.62
C VAL A 286 8.67 -1.23 18.18
N LEU A 287 8.40 -2.52 18.06
CA LEU A 287 7.06 -3.01 17.75
C LEU A 287 6.06 -2.67 18.85
N ARG A 288 6.42 -2.90 20.12
CA ARG A 288 5.54 -2.61 21.26
C ARG A 288 5.22 -1.12 21.35
N ASP A 289 6.25 -0.27 21.27
CA ASP A 289 6.10 1.19 21.31
C ASP A 289 5.17 1.67 20.18
N ALA A 290 5.32 1.15 18.97
CA ALA A 290 4.45 1.48 17.85
C ALA A 290 3.00 1.04 18.09
N LEU A 291 2.77 -0.15 18.67
CA LEU A 291 1.42 -0.62 19.01
C LEU A 291 0.76 0.25 20.08
N GLU A 292 1.53 0.68 21.10
CA GLU A 292 1.07 1.56 22.17
C GLU A 292 0.77 2.97 21.64
N GLU A 293 1.64 3.54 20.80
CA GLU A 293 1.46 4.85 20.18
C GLU A 293 0.16 4.92 19.35
N HIS A 294 -0.14 3.86 18.59
CA HIS A 294 -1.34 3.78 17.76
C HIS A 294 -2.56 3.22 18.52
N GLY A 295 -2.42 2.85 19.79
CA GLY A 295 -3.51 2.30 20.61
C GLY A 295 -4.05 0.97 20.09
N ILE A 296 -3.20 0.11 19.49
CA ILE A 296 -3.61 -1.15 18.88
C ILE A 296 -3.73 -2.25 19.95
N PRO A 297 -4.89 -2.90 20.10
CA PRO A 297 -5.08 -4.00 21.03
C PRO A 297 -4.20 -5.20 20.67
N LEU A 298 -3.48 -5.73 21.67
CA LEU A 298 -2.66 -6.94 21.57
C LEU A 298 -3.37 -8.12 22.23
N CYS A 299 -3.59 -9.19 21.47
CA CYS A 299 -4.25 -10.42 21.92
C CYS A 299 -3.30 -11.62 21.79
N LYS A 300 -3.19 -12.44 22.81
CA LYS A 300 -2.48 -13.73 22.73
C LYS A 300 -3.47 -14.81 22.33
N ALA A 301 -3.03 -15.75 21.48
CA ALA A 301 -3.86 -16.83 21.01
C ALA A 301 -3.22 -18.21 21.23
N HIS A 302 -4.04 -19.24 21.43
CA HIS A 302 -3.66 -20.62 21.70
C HIS A 302 -4.51 -21.59 20.87
N ALA A 303 -4.07 -22.82 20.77
CA ALA A 303 -4.82 -23.88 20.10
C ALA A 303 -6.26 -23.99 20.63
N GLY A 304 -7.21 -24.03 19.73
CA GLY A 304 -8.65 -24.03 19.99
C GLY A 304 -9.32 -22.65 19.93
N ASP A 305 -8.54 -21.55 19.94
CA ASP A 305 -9.11 -20.23 19.74
C ASP A 305 -9.60 -20.09 18.30
N ARG A 306 -10.76 -19.42 18.15
CA ARG A 306 -11.35 -19.12 16.85
C ARG A 306 -11.66 -17.63 16.73
N PHE A 307 -11.45 -17.08 15.55
CA PHE A 307 -11.79 -15.69 15.25
C PHE A 307 -12.32 -15.55 13.82
N PHE A 308 -13.17 -14.55 13.61
CA PHE A 308 -13.84 -14.27 12.34
C PHE A 308 -14.70 -15.46 11.82
N GLU A 309 -15.45 -16.09 12.72
CA GLU A 309 -16.37 -17.16 12.36
C GLU A 309 -17.63 -16.57 11.76
N GLU A 310 -17.78 -16.62 10.43
CA GLU A 310 -18.87 -16.02 9.65
C GLU A 310 -19.02 -16.72 8.30
N ASN A 311 -20.28 -16.89 7.83
CA ASN A 311 -20.58 -17.33 6.46
C ASN A 311 -19.81 -18.59 6.00
N ASP A 312 -19.79 -19.65 6.77
CA ASP A 312 -19.03 -20.87 6.51
C ASP A 312 -17.51 -20.67 6.43
N CYS A 313 -17.00 -19.54 6.94
CA CYS A 313 -15.59 -19.23 7.03
C CYS A 313 -15.19 -19.06 8.49
N ALA A 314 -14.07 -19.66 8.88
CA ALA A 314 -13.50 -19.53 10.21
C ALA A 314 -11.96 -19.53 10.15
N ILE A 315 -11.33 -18.81 11.06
CA ILE A 315 -9.90 -18.92 11.33
C ILE A 315 -9.73 -19.58 12.69
N GLU A 316 -9.10 -20.74 12.72
CA GLU A 316 -8.82 -21.52 13.93
C GLU A 316 -7.31 -21.57 14.20
N VAL A 317 -6.93 -21.43 15.46
CA VAL A 317 -5.56 -21.63 15.93
C VAL A 317 -5.36 -23.11 16.26
N LEU A 318 -4.40 -23.75 15.60
CA LEU A 318 -4.07 -25.17 15.84
C LEU A 318 -2.90 -25.33 16.82
N HIS A 319 -2.04 -24.34 16.93
CA HIS A 319 -0.83 -24.32 17.76
C HIS A 319 -0.45 -22.87 18.10
N PRO A 320 0.20 -22.56 19.24
CA PRO A 320 0.67 -23.45 20.30
C PRO A 320 -0.46 -23.87 21.26
N PRO A 321 -0.27 -24.97 22.01
CA PRO A 321 -1.19 -25.32 23.10
C PRO A 321 -1.13 -24.27 24.21
N SER A 322 -2.14 -24.27 25.11
CA SER A 322 -2.19 -23.35 26.25
C SER A 322 -1.02 -23.59 27.25
N GLN A 323 -0.43 -24.76 27.24
CA GLN A 323 0.77 -25.07 28.04
C GLN A 323 2.01 -24.58 27.30
N PRO A 324 3.02 -24.02 27.99
CA PRO A 324 4.26 -23.59 27.36
C PRO A 324 4.94 -24.73 26.59
N VAL A 325 5.38 -24.44 25.38
CA VAL A 325 6.20 -25.37 24.57
C VAL A 325 7.66 -25.05 24.87
N GLU A 326 8.40 -26.07 25.30
CA GLU A 326 9.85 -25.95 25.52
C GLU A 326 10.57 -25.89 24.16
N GLY A 327 11.68 -25.12 24.09
CA GLY A 327 12.52 -25.06 22.90
C GLY A 327 12.72 -23.64 22.37
N HIS A 328 13.03 -23.56 21.09
CA HIS A 328 13.19 -22.30 20.34
C HIS A 328 11.83 -21.61 20.15
N GLU A 329 11.85 -20.32 19.90
CA GLU A 329 10.64 -19.50 19.66
C GLU A 329 9.80 -20.05 18.50
N ASN A 330 10.44 -20.59 17.46
CA ASN A 330 9.79 -21.25 16.33
C ASN A 330 8.94 -22.46 16.75
N ALA A 331 9.33 -23.18 17.84
CA ALA A 331 8.52 -24.26 18.37
C ALA A 331 7.16 -23.81 18.91
N SER A 332 6.99 -22.52 19.17
CA SER A 332 5.74 -21.90 19.62
C SER A 332 5.09 -21.04 18.54
N SER A 333 5.42 -21.26 17.26
CA SER A 333 4.80 -20.55 16.14
C SER A 333 3.28 -20.73 16.15
N LEU A 334 2.57 -19.66 15.89
CA LEU A 334 1.11 -19.63 15.82
C LEU A 334 0.65 -20.21 14.49
N VAL A 335 0.08 -21.41 14.52
CA VAL A 335 -0.42 -22.12 13.33
C VAL A 335 -1.88 -21.80 13.13
N LEU A 336 -2.23 -21.27 11.97
CA LEU A 336 -3.60 -20.98 11.59
C LEU A 336 -4.16 -21.98 10.58
N ALA A 337 -5.40 -22.39 10.79
CA ALA A 337 -6.24 -23.01 9.79
C ALA A 337 -7.31 -22.02 9.36
N VAL A 338 -7.35 -21.70 8.08
CA VAL A 338 -8.42 -20.87 7.48
C VAL A 338 -9.35 -21.81 6.73
N ASP A 339 -10.55 -21.96 7.23
CA ASP A 339 -11.58 -22.85 6.70
C ASP A 339 -12.63 -22.07 5.93
N TYR A 340 -12.95 -22.53 4.73
CA TYR A 340 -14.06 -22.02 3.93
C TYR A 340 -14.58 -23.11 2.99
N ARG A 341 -15.90 -23.42 3.05
CA ARG A 341 -16.58 -24.38 2.14
C ARG A 341 -15.83 -25.71 2.01
N ASP A 342 -15.53 -26.36 3.11
CA ASP A 342 -14.81 -27.65 3.16
C ASP A 342 -13.39 -27.61 2.57
N GLN A 343 -12.86 -26.43 2.28
CA GLN A 343 -11.46 -26.25 1.92
C GLN A 343 -10.70 -25.55 3.06
N ARG A 344 -9.48 -26.03 3.30
CA ARG A 344 -8.61 -25.53 4.38
C ARG A 344 -7.32 -24.98 3.80
N ILE A 345 -6.89 -23.81 4.29
CA ILE A 345 -5.55 -23.27 4.10
C ILE A 345 -4.83 -23.38 5.43
N LEU A 346 -3.63 -23.96 5.44
CA LEU A 346 -2.77 -24.06 6.63
C LEU A 346 -1.61 -23.08 6.54
N LEU A 347 -1.45 -22.26 7.59
CA LEU A 347 -0.40 -21.25 7.73
C LEU A 347 0.41 -21.57 9.01
N PRO A 348 1.48 -22.38 8.92
CA PRO A 348 2.20 -22.87 10.09
C PRO A 348 3.29 -21.92 10.61
N GLY A 349 3.56 -20.79 9.93
CA GLY A 349 4.73 -19.96 10.22
C GLY A 349 6.02 -20.77 10.11
N ASP A 350 6.93 -20.55 11.04
CA ASP A 350 8.23 -21.24 11.07
C ASP A 350 8.28 -22.40 12.06
N LEU A 351 7.12 -23.06 12.25
CA LEU A 351 6.99 -24.15 13.22
C LEU A 351 8.08 -25.21 13.07
N GLU A 352 8.82 -25.43 14.14
CA GLU A 352 9.87 -26.45 14.28
C GLU A 352 9.62 -27.37 15.48
N SER A 353 10.42 -28.45 15.58
CA SER A 353 10.46 -29.31 16.74
C SER A 353 10.81 -28.53 18.02
N PRO A 354 10.19 -28.86 19.18
CA PRO A 354 9.21 -29.92 19.39
C PRO A 354 7.76 -29.52 19.09
N GLY A 355 7.47 -28.28 18.74
CA GLY A 355 6.11 -27.81 18.41
C GLY A 355 5.50 -28.57 17.23
N LEU A 356 6.32 -28.91 16.24
CA LEU A 356 5.87 -29.70 15.09
C LEU A 356 5.36 -31.08 15.51
N GLU A 357 6.08 -31.77 16.39
CA GLU A 357 5.65 -33.09 16.91
C GLU A 357 4.36 -32.99 17.71
N ILE A 358 4.19 -31.90 18.49
CA ILE A 358 2.96 -31.66 19.25
C ILE A 358 1.79 -31.48 18.28
N LEU A 359 1.97 -30.70 17.21
CA LEU A 359 0.95 -30.51 16.17
C LEU A 359 0.60 -31.82 15.48
N LEU A 360 1.61 -32.61 15.07
CA LEU A 360 1.43 -33.87 14.36
C LEU A 360 0.82 -34.98 15.23
N ALA A 361 0.98 -34.94 16.56
CA ALA A 361 0.31 -35.83 17.48
C ALA A 361 -1.21 -35.61 17.54
N GLY A 362 -1.69 -34.44 17.07
CA GLY A 362 -3.09 -34.15 16.95
C GLY A 362 -3.76 -34.86 15.77
N LYS A 363 -5.07 -34.63 15.62
CA LYS A 363 -5.84 -35.19 14.50
C LYS A 363 -5.29 -34.65 13.17
N SER A 364 -5.15 -35.54 12.18
CA SER A 364 -4.79 -35.18 10.80
C SER A 364 -5.68 -34.06 10.27
N GLN A 365 -5.07 -33.13 9.55
CA GLN A 365 -5.70 -31.91 9.04
C GLN A 365 -5.50 -31.79 7.51
N PRO A 366 -6.21 -32.59 6.70
CA PRO A 366 -6.12 -32.46 5.24
C PRO A 366 -6.40 -31.03 4.79
N CYS A 367 -5.60 -30.50 3.86
CA CYS A 367 -5.76 -29.13 3.43
C CYS A 367 -5.69 -28.97 1.90
N ALA A 368 -6.37 -27.96 1.40
CA ALA A 368 -6.32 -27.58 -0.01
C ALA A 368 -5.01 -26.85 -0.33
N VAL A 369 -4.52 -26.05 0.63
CA VAL A 369 -3.28 -25.29 0.49
C VAL A 369 -2.49 -25.33 1.79
N LEU A 370 -1.21 -25.63 1.71
CA LEU A 370 -0.25 -25.54 2.80
C LEU A 370 0.77 -24.45 2.46
N MET A 371 1.02 -23.52 3.36
CA MET A 371 2.28 -22.77 3.35
C MET A 371 3.38 -23.69 3.89
N ALA A 372 4.45 -23.89 3.13
CA ALA A 372 5.58 -24.70 3.62
C ALA A 372 6.20 -24.01 4.86
N PRO A 373 6.25 -24.70 6.02
CA PRO A 373 6.77 -24.08 7.24
C PRO A 373 8.23 -23.70 7.09
N HIS A 374 8.59 -22.60 7.77
CA HIS A 374 9.95 -22.08 7.87
C HIS A 374 10.62 -21.95 6.49
N HIS A 375 9.92 -21.26 5.58
CA HIS A 375 10.35 -20.96 4.19
C HIS A 375 10.80 -22.20 3.40
N GLY A 376 10.39 -23.39 3.82
CA GLY A 376 10.83 -24.66 3.23
C GLY A 376 12.07 -25.27 3.89
N SER A 377 12.41 -24.88 5.12
CA SER A 377 13.52 -25.50 5.87
C SER A 377 13.33 -27.01 5.99
N ARG A 378 14.41 -27.78 5.78
CA ARG A 378 14.40 -29.25 5.91
C ARG A 378 13.93 -29.73 7.30
N LYS A 379 14.18 -28.96 8.34
CA LYS A 379 13.81 -29.30 9.72
C LYS A 379 12.29 -29.33 9.93
N SER A 380 11.56 -28.50 9.20
CA SER A 380 10.12 -28.32 9.37
C SER A 380 9.31 -29.07 8.30
N ASN A 381 9.90 -29.42 7.17
CA ASN A 381 9.23 -30.04 6.03
C ASN A 381 9.55 -31.52 5.96
N SER A 382 8.84 -32.33 6.77
CA SER A 382 9.04 -33.77 6.89
C SER A 382 7.97 -34.58 6.14
N PRO A 383 8.24 -35.83 5.74
CA PRO A 383 7.23 -36.74 5.21
C PRO A 383 6.02 -36.90 6.13
N ALA A 384 6.26 -36.86 7.47
CA ALA A 384 5.20 -36.93 8.46
C ALA A 384 4.21 -35.76 8.35
N LEU A 385 4.70 -34.55 8.16
CA LEU A 385 3.85 -33.37 7.92
C LEU A 385 3.06 -33.53 6.61
N ALA A 386 3.72 -33.92 5.51
CA ALA A 386 3.06 -34.14 4.23
C ALA A 386 1.91 -35.17 4.34
N THR A 387 2.12 -36.24 5.09
CA THR A 387 1.09 -37.29 5.36
C THR A 387 -0.04 -36.73 6.25
N TRP A 388 0.32 -35.99 7.29
CA TRP A 388 -0.63 -35.44 8.26
C TRP A 388 -1.62 -34.47 7.63
N CYS A 389 -1.15 -33.57 6.74
CA CYS A 389 -1.99 -32.56 6.10
C CYS A 389 -2.38 -32.88 4.66
N SER A 390 -1.81 -33.91 4.02
CA SER A 390 -2.13 -34.35 2.65
C SER A 390 -2.48 -33.19 1.71
N PRO A 391 -1.58 -32.20 1.52
CA PRO A 391 -1.93 -30.95 0.86
C PRO A 391 -2.12 -31.16 -0.64
N LYS A 392 -3.16 -30.55 -1.22
CA LYS A 392 -3.34 -30.52 -2.68
C LYS A 392 -2.37 -29.55 -3.36
N ASN A 393 -2.02 -28.49 -2.67
CA ASN A 393 -1.11 -27.44 -3.14
C ASN A 393 -0.20 -27.01 -1.99
N VAL A 394 1.06 -26.74 -2.29
CA VAL A 394 2.04 -26.27 -1.31
C VAL A 394 2.70 -25.01 -1.83
N VAL A 395 2.69 -23.95 -1.03
CA VAL A 395 3.32 -22.67 -1.35
C VAL A 395 4.57 -22.49 -0.50
N PHE A 396 5.71 -22.43 -1.15
CA PHE A 396 6.98 -22.05 -0.54
C PHE A 396 7.14 -20.54 -0.63
N SER A 397 6.99 -19.88 0.51
CA SER A 397 7.20 -18.42 0.64
C SER A 397 8.64 -18.18 1.10
N GLY A 398 9.48 -17.63 0.24
CA GLY A 398 10.89 -17.39 0.56
C GLY A 398 11.74 -17.06 -0.64
N ASP A 399 13.03 -16.80 -0.41
CA ASP A 399 14.01 -16.38 -1.42
C ASP A 399 14.61 -17.53 -2.28
N GLY A 400 14.08 -18.73 -2.13
CA GLY A 400 14.52 -19.91 -2.89
C GLY A 400 15.73 -20.64 -2.34
N ARG A 401 16.33 -20.20 -1.24
CA ARG A 401 17.49 -20.90 -0.62
C ARG A 401 17.20 -22.36 -0.26
N TRP A 402 15.95 -22.63 0.10
CA TRP A 402 15.48 -23.95 0.51
C TRP A 402 14.68 -24.68 -0.59
N SER A 403 14.67 -24.17 -1.82
CA SER A 403 14.02 -24.83 -2.95
C SER A 403 14.82 -26.05 -3.42
N LEU A 404 14.86 -27.07 -2.58
CA LEU A 404 15.57 -28.33 -2.84
C LEU A 404 14.57 -29.42 -3.19
N PRO A 405 14.79 -30.22 -4.25
CA PRO A 405 13.90 -31.30 -4.64
C PRO A 405 13.59 -32.28 -3.50
N GLU A 406 14.54 -32.51 -2.62
CA GLU A 406 14.37 -33.40 -1.47
C GLU A 406 13.31 -32.91 -0.47
N ILE A 407 13.09 -31.58 -0.37
CA ILE A 407 12.09 -30.98 0.51
C ILE A 407 10.71 -31.02 -0.14
N GLU A 408 10.65 -30.91 -1.44
CA GLU A 408 9.41 -30.95 -2.21
C GLU A 408 8.87 -32.36 -2.43
N THR A 409 9.78 -33.35 -2.53
CA THR A 409 9.43 -34.76 -2.84
C THR A 409 8.31 -35.32 -1.95
N PRO A 410 8.33 -35.18 -0.62
CA PRO A 410 7.26 -35.71 0.22
C PRO A 410 5.86 -35.15 -0.13
N TYR A 411 5.80 -33.87 -0.51
CA TYR A 411 4.55 -33.24 -0.89
C TYR A 411 4.09 -33.66 -2.27
N ARG A 412 5.01 -33.81 -3.23
CA ARG A 412 4.72 -34.31 -4.58
C ARG A 412 4.27 -35.77 -4.57
N GLU A 413 4.88 -36.61 -3.72
CA GLU A 413 4.49 -38.01 -3.51
C GLU A 413 3.10 -38.10 -2.86
N ALA A 414 2.74 -37.14 -2.01
CA ALA A 414 1.39 -37.03 -1.45
C ALA A 414 0.35 -36.49 -2.46
N GLY A 415 0.76 -36.18 -3.71
CA GLY A 415 -0.11 -35.67 -4.77
C GLY A 415 -0.23 -34.14 -4.82
N GLY A 416 0.56 -33.42 -4.03
CA GLY A 416 0.53 -31.96 -3.95
C GLY A 416 1.25 -31.29 -5.12
N GLN A 417 0.70 -30.17 -5.62
CA GLN A 417 1.37 -29.27 -6.55
C GLN A 417 2.19 -28.25 -5.75
N VAL A 418 3.40 -27.93 -6.23
CA VAL A 418 4.33 -27.06 -5.52
C VAL A 418 4.49 -25.74 -6.28
N TYR A 419 4.41 -24.63 -5.53
CA TYR A 419 4.54 -23.25 -6.00
C TYR A 419 5.60 -22.53 -5.15
N HIS A 420 6.33 -21.59 -5.77
CA HIS A 420 7.37 -20.80 -5.11
C HIS A 420 7.17 -19.31 -5.39
N THR A 421 7.17 -18.48 -4.34
CA THR A 421 7.05 -17.04 -4.51
C THR A 421 8.21 -16.42 -5.27
N HIS A 422 9.45 -16.86 -5.02
CA HIS A 422 10.65 -16.36 -5.73
C HIS A 422 10.68 -16.66 -7.24
N VAL A 423 9.85 -17.62 -7.73
CA VAL A 423 9.74 -17.95 -9.15
C VAL A 423 8.49 -17.33 -9.76
N GLY A 424 7.36 -17.45 -9.06
CA GLY A 424 6.06 -17.04 -9.54
C GLY A 424 5.66 -15.61 -9.13
N GLY A 425 6.50 -14.89 -8.37
CA GLY A 425 6.07 -13.69 -7.68
C GLY A 425 5.05 -14.00 -6.60
N ALA A 426 4.21 -13.05 -6.23
CA ALA A 426 3.12 -13.32 -5.31
C ALA A 426 2.20 -14.42 -5.84
N ILE A 427 1.73 -15.30 -4.94
CA ILE A 427 0.85 -16.42 -5.28
C ILE A 427 -0.54 -16.14 -4.71
N HIS A 428 -1.49 -15.98 -5.60
CA HIS A 428 -2.88 -15.74 -5.24
C HIS A 428 -3.68 -17.04 -5.27
N VAL A 429 -4.33 -17.37 -4.15
CA VAL A 429 -5.23 -18.50 -3.97
C VAL A 429 -6.64 -17.95 -3.81
N GLN A 430 -7.55 -18.46 -4.61
CA GLN A 430 -8.97 -18.13 -4.56
C GLN A 430 -9.78 -19.38 -4.28
N ILE A 431 -10.68 -19.31 -3.30
CA ILE A 431 -11.62 -20.38 -2.97
C ILE A 431 -13.04 -19.85 -3.13
N ASP A 432 -13.80 -20.45 -4.05
CA ASP A 432 -15.19 -20.09 -4.33
C ASP A 432 -16.07 -21.35 -4.52
N VAL A 433 -17.26 -21.17 -5.08
CA VAL A 433 -18.20 -22.28 -5.40
C VAL A 433 -17.67 -23.27 -6.45
N GLN A 434 -16.67 -22.87 -7.24
CA GLN A 434 -16.05 -23.71 -8.28
C GLN A 434 -14.85 -24.49 -7.73
N GLY A 435 -14.41 -24.19 -6.52
CA GLY A 435 -13.28 -24.85 -5.84
C GLY A 435 -12.07 -23.92 -5.62
N VAL A 436 -10.88 -24.51 -5.65
CA VAL A 436 -9.62 -23.81 -5.39
C VAL A 436 -8.92 -23.47 -6.69
N ARG A 437 -8.58 -22.21 -6.89
CA ARG A 437 -7.76 -21.71 -8.01
C ARG A 437 -6.49 -21.06 -7.49
N ILE A 438 -5.36 -21.33 -8.15
CA ILE A 438 -4.06 -20.75 -7.78
C ILE A 438 -3.50 -20.02 -9.00
N CYS A 439 -3.15 -18.76 -8.81
CA CYS A 439 -2.65 -17.87 -9.85
C CYS A 439 -1.34 -17.22 -9.38
N PRO A 440 -0.17 -17.67 -9.86
CA PRO A 440 1.08 -16.96 -9.68
C PRO A 440 1.05 -15.62 -10.45
N PHE A 441 1.60 -14.56 -9.86
CA PHE A 441 1.61 -13.22 -10.46
C PHE A 441 2.47 -13.14 -11.73
N ALA A 442 3.64 -13.82 -11.75
CA ALA A 442 4.57 -13.84 -12.90
C ALA A 442 4.19 -14.87 -13.98
N GLY A 443 2.97 -15.43 -13.95
CA GLY A 443 2.54 -16.52 -14.83
C GLY A 443 2.99 -17.89 -14.33
N ALA A 444 2.23 -18.96 -14.67
CA ALA A 444 2.63 -20.31 -14.29
C ALA A 444 3.98 -20.66 -14.93
N PRO A 445 4.94 -21.23 -14.18
CA PRO A 445 6.15 -21.75 -14.78
C PRO A 445 5.72 -22.72 -15.90
N ARG A 446 6.24 -22.53 -17.11
CA ARG A 446 6.02 -23.47 -18.21
C ARG A 446 6.44 -24.83 -17.68
N SER A 447 5.49 -25.76 -17.54
CA SER A 447 5.77 -27.14 -17.23
C SER A 447 6.88 -27.56 -18.22
N GLN A 448 8.02 -27.99 -17.72
CA GLN A 448 9.00 -28.72 -18.52
C GLN A 448 8.30 -30.02 -18.94
N SER A 449 7.53 -29.95 -20.01
CA SER A 449 7.06 -31.12 -20.74
C SER A 449 8.33 -31.83 -21.22
N GLY A 450 8.55 -33.02 -20.66
CA GLY A 450 9.70 -33.84 -20.90
C GLY A 450 10.07 -33.89 -22.39
N SER A 451 11.28 -33.46 -22.71
CA SER A 451 11.96 -33.92 -23.89
C SER A 451 12.35 -35.39 -23.66
N THR A 452 11.40 -36.29 -23.93
CA THR A 452 11.74 -37.66 -24.21
C THR A 452 12.67 -37.65 -25.41
N GLY A 453 13.84 -38.20 -25.21
CA GLY A 453 14.89 -38.37 -26.21
C GLY A 453 14.38 -38.94 -27.52
N ARG A 454 14.99 -38.43 -28.56
CA ARG A 454 15.29 -39.22 -29.80
C ARG A 454 16.77 -39.16 -30.02
N ASP A 455 17.43 -40.15 -29.43
CA ASP A 455 18.60 -40.73 -30.06
C ASP A 455 18.15 -41.37 -31.35
N ALA A 456 18.87 -41.09 -32.40
CA ALA A 456 19.28 -42.11 -33.38
C ALA A 456 19.98 -41.48 -34.56
N SER A 457 21.17 -41.96 -34.75
CA SER A 457 22.08 -42.04 -35.90
C SER A 457 22.90 -40.83 -36.26
#